data_fa33826c9e3d2754ebce273ec486038a
#
_entry.id   fa33826c9e3d2754ebce273ec486038a
#
_cell.length_a   1.000
_cell.length_b   1.000
_cell.length_c   1.000
_cell.angle_alpha   90.00
_cell.angle_beta   90.00
_cell.angle_gamma   90.00
#
_symmetry.space_group_name_H-M   'P 1'
#
loop_
_entity.id
_entity.type
_entity.pdbx_description
1 polymer ?
#
loop_
_entity_poly.entity_id
_entity_poly.type
_entity_poly.pdbx_seq_one_letter_code
_entity_poly.pdbx_strand_id
1 'polypeptide(L)'
;MNRSASDIFRLEHEIITKCGISKERFRKVSENQWENIYQKIAEKYADKTKTWKNGLHWANTNGYSPKSMKKLLGCYAVDYSTWFHFLPQIIKEENKMVYFLIDKSSDWYCGEEFWIFESYVSELVKALDLLNHTAFLDNDWLDYYVVSKKYQWIIGFNHHDIVSCIGEGLNLDCFKNQ
;
A
#
# COMPACT_ATOMS: atom_id res chain seq x y z
N MET A 1 3.20 -19.28 0.99
CA MET A 1 3.19 -19.54 2.46
C MET A 1 2.13 -18.64 3.08
N ASN A 2 1.02 -19.19 3.58
CA ASN A 2 -0.03 -18.37 4.20
C ASN A 2 0.51 -17.69 5.46
N ARG A 3 0.59 -16.36 5.44
CA ARG A 3 1.02 -15.56 6.60
C ARG A 3 -0.05 -15.63 7.67
N SER A 4 0.30 -16.12 8.85
CA SER A 4 -0.64 -16.31 9.96
C SER A 4 -0.98 -15.00 10.67
N ALA A 5 -2.05 -15.01 11.49
CA ALA A 5 -2.38 -13.85 12.33
C ALA A 5 -1.23 -13.46 13.28
N SER A 6 -0.38 -14.41 13.67
CA SER A 6 0.82 -14.14 14.47
C SER A 6 1.84 -13.28 13.72
N ASP A 7 1.91 -13.37 12.40
CA ASP A 7 2.91 -12.67 11.61
C ASP A 7 2.64 -11.17 11.52
N ILE A 8 1.37 -10.74 11.52
CA ILE A 8 1.04 -9.31 11.52
C ILE A 8 1.44 -8.63 12.83
N PHE A 9 1.25 -9.30 13.98
CA PHE A 9 1.68 -8.76 15.27
C PHE A 9 3.19 -8.70 15.37
N ARG A 10 3.87 -9.70 14.85
CA ARG A 10 5.33 -9.74 14.78
C ARG A 10 5.84 -8.61 13.89
N LEU A 11 5.23 -8.39 12.72
CA LEU A 11 5.58 -7.30 11.82
C LEU A 11 5.39 -5.92 12.46
N GLU A 12 4.24 -5.68 13.10
CA GLU A 12 3.99 -4.44 13.84
C GLU A 12 5.07 -4.20 14.91
N HIS A 13 5.36 -5.23 15.70
CA HIS A 13 6.36 -5.16 16.78
C HIS A 13 7.76 -4.86 16.23
N GLU A 14 8.17 -5.52 15.16
CA GLU A 14 9.47 -5.29 14.53
C GLU A 14 9.61 -3.88 13.98
N ILE A 15 8.58 -3.37 13.27
CA ILE A 15 8.59 -2.01 12.75
C ILE A 15 8.70 -1.00 13.89
N ILE A 16 7.86 -1.12 14.90
CA ILE A 16 7.86 -0.22 16.07
C ILE A 16 9.23 -0.22 16.75
N THR A 17 9.77 -1.41 17.01
CA THR A 17 11.01 -1.55 17.78
C THR A 17 12.23 -1.11 16.98
N LYS A 18 12.38 -1.58 15.75
CA LYS A 18 13.58 -1.33 14.94
C LYS A 18 13.63 0.10 14.38
N CYS A 19 12.46 0.68 14.05
CA CYS A 19 12.38 2.05 13.56
C CYS A 19 12.25 3.09 14.68
N GLY A 20 12.13 2.68 15.96
CA GLY A 20 11.92 3.60 17.08
C GLY A 20 10.61 4.40 16.98
N ILE A 21 9.55 3.78 16.47
CA ILE A 21 8.26 4.41 16.25
C ILE A 21 7.31 4.11 17.43
N SER A 22 6.49 5.08 17.82
CA SER A 22 5.45 4.81 18.84
C SER A 22 4.19 4.19 18.22
N LYS A 23 3.43 3.44 19.04
CA LYS A 23 2.16 2.81 18.62
C LYS A 23 1.09 3.81 18.18
N GLU A 24 1.15 5.04 18.66
CA GLU A 24 0.23 6.09 18.23
C GLU A 24 0.52 6.56 16.80
N ARG A 25 1.75 6.36 16.33
CA ARG A 25 2.19 6.81 15.01
C ARG A 25 2.23 5.71 13.95
N PHE A 26 2.31 4.44 14.37
CA PHE A 26 2.20 3.25 13.51
C PHE A 26 1.51 2.14 14.31
N ARG A 27 0.40 1.63 13.80
CA ARG A 27 -0.34 0.56 14.48
C ARG A 27 -1.18 -0.27 13.51
N LYS A 28 -1.39 -1.52 13.87
CA LYS A 28 -2.37 -2.39 13.23
C LYS A 28 -3.78 -1.84 13.45
N VAL A 29 -4.58 -1.79 12.41
CA VAL A 29 -6.01 -1.54 12.49
C VAL A 29 -6.70 -2.78 13.06
N SER A 30 -7.73 -2.60 13.88
CA SER A 30 -8.52 -3.72 14.39
C SER A 30 -9.19 -4.50 13.26
N GLU A 31 -9.11 -5.83 13.28
CA GLU A 31 -9.57 -6.72 12.20
C GLU A 31 -11.04 -6.56 11.87
N ASN A 32 -11.87 -6.24 12.86
CA ASN A 32 -13.30 -5.97 12.65
C ASN A 32 -13.58 -4.72 11.80
N GLN A 33 -12.58 -3.88 11.53
CA GLN A 33 -12.69 -2.71 10.66
C GLN A 33 -12.19 -2.97 9.24
N TRP A 34 -11.45 -4.05 9.01
CA TRP A 34 -10.77 -4.29 7.73
C TRP A 34 -11.74 -4.39 6.57
N GLU A 35 -12.79 -5.18 6.72
CA GLU A 35 -13.80 -5.35 5.69
C GLU A 35 -14.44 -4.01 5.27
N ASN A 36 -14.81 -3.18 6.24
CA ASN A 36 -15.40 -1.86 5.97
C ASN A 36 -14.41 -0.92 5.26
N ILE A 37 -13.12 -0.94 5.67
CA ILE A 37 -12.08 -0.13 5.01
C ILE A 37 -11.88 -0.61 3.58
N TYR A 38 -11.75 -1.92 3.38
CA TYR A 38 -11.59 -2.55 2.08
C TYR A 38 -12.76 -2.24 1.14
N GLN A 39 -14.00 -2.40 1.61
CA GLN A 39 -15.19 -2.10 0.82
C GLN A 39 -15.23 -0.64 0.37
N LYS A 40 -14.91 0.32 1.24
CA LYS A 40 -14.84 1.74 0.88
C LYS A 40 -13.79 2.04 -0.18
N ILE A 41 -12.63 1.36 -0.11
CA ILE A 41 -11.58 1.48 -1.12
C ILE A 41 -12.09 0.90 -2.45
N ALA A 42 -12.63 -0.29 -2.43
CA ALA A 42 -13.15 -0.96 -3.61
C ALA A 42 -14.30 -0.18 -4.27
N GLU A 43 -15.27 0.29 -3.48
CA GLU A 43 -16.38 1.10 -4.00
C GLU A 43 -15.92 2.38 -4.68
N LYS A 44 -14.86 2.99 -4.17
CA LYS A 44 -14.39 4.27 -4.67
C LYS A 44 -13.47 4.14 -5.86
N TYR A 45 -12.59 3.16 -5.86
CA TYR A 45 -11.49 3.07 -6.82
C TYR A 45 -11.63 1.92 -7.80
N ALA A 46 -12.41 0.89 -7.45
CA ALA A 46 -12.59 -0.25 -8.29
C ALA A 46 -13.53 -0.01 -9.47
N ASP A 47 -13.25 -0.69 -10.57
CA ASP A 47 -14.17 -0.78 -11.70
C ASP A 47 -15.16 -1.92 -11.45
N LYS A 48 -16.40 -1.58 -11.15
CA LYS A 48 -17.47 -2.53 -10.87
C LYS A 48 -17.86 -3.43 -12.08
N THR A 49 -17.37 -3.11 -13.26
CA THR A 49 -17.62 -3.92 -14.48
C THR A 49 -16.70 -5.12 -14.56
N LYS A 50 -15.68 -5.20 -13.71
CA LYS A 50 -14.74 -6.32 -13.64
C LYS A 50 -14.93 -7.10 -12.36
N THR A 51 -15.04 -8.42 -12.50
CA THR A 51 -15.20 -9.33 -11.37
C THR A 51 -13.98 -9.30 -10.45
N TRP A 52 -14.20 -8.83 -9.26
CA TRP A 52 -13.22 -8.73 -8.19
C TRP A 52 -13.09 -10.02 -7.41
N LYS A 53 -12.81 -11.10 -8.02
CA LYS A 53 -12.57 -12.32 -7.26
C LYS A 53 -11.24 -12.31 -6.51
N ASN A 54 -10.33 -11.38 -6.83
CA ASN A 54 -8.95 -11.45 -6.41
C ASN A 54 -8.41 -10.12 -5.86
N GLY A 55 -9.21 -9.39 -5.12
CA GLY A 55 -8.76 -8.19 -4.41
C GLY A 55 -8.39 -7.00 -5.30
N LEU A 56 -7.57 -6.11 -4.78
CA LEU A 56 -7.10 -4.91 -5.49
C LEU A 56 -5.99 -5.20 -6.54
N HIS A 57 -5.88 -6.43 -7.05
CA HIS A 57 -4.88 -6.84 -8.07
C HIS A 57 -5.10 -6.23 -9.46
N TRP A 58 -5.39 -4.98 -9.49
CA TRP A 58 -5.58 -4.25 -10.73
C TRP A 58 -4.30 -4.01 -11.53
N ALA A 59 -3.16 -3.99 -10.90
CA ALA A 59 -1.88 -3.85 -11.58
C ALA A 59 -1.56 -5.06 -12.46
N ASN A 60 -2.06 -6.24 -12.11
CA ASN A 60 -1.74 -7.49 -12.78
C ASN A 60 -2.72 -7.94 -13.86
N THR A 61 -3.87 -7.31 -13.95
CA THR A 61 -4.95 -7.81 -14.83
C THR A 61 -4.73 -7.50 -16.29
N ASN A 62 -3.63 -7.48 -16.85
CA ASN A 62 -3.29 -7.43 -18.28
C ASN A 62 -1.94 -6.74 -18.52
N GLY A 63 -0.95 -7.08 -17.72
CA GLY A 63 0.38 -6.60 -17.95
C GLY A 63 0.41 -5.08 -18.01
N TYR A 64 0.16 -4.43 -16.86
CA TYR A 64 0.47 -3.01 -16.71
C TYR A 64 -0.65 -1.98 -16.91
N SER A 65 -1.90 -2.38 -17.07
CA SER A 65 -2.95 -1.36 -17.19
C SER A 65 -3.89 -1.39 -15.99
N PRO A 66 -3.93 -0.35 -15.18
CA PRO A 66 -4.94 -0.17 -14.14
C PRO A 66 -6.30 0.19 -14.75
N LYS A 67 -6.70 -0.47 -15.84
CA LYS A 67 -7.98 -0.25 -16.54
C LYS A 67 -9.19 -0.47 -15.65
N SER A 68 -8.98 -1.09 -14.48
CA SER A 68 -10.04 -1.32 -13.50
C SER A 68 -10.24 -0.19 -12.51
N MET A 69 -9.39 0.84 -12.51
CA MET A 69 -9.47 1.92 -11.54
C MET A 69 -10.00 3.20 -12.14
N LYS A 70 -10.88 3.84 -11.37
CA LYS A 70 -11.41 5.15 -11.73
C LYS A 70 -10.36 6.22 -11.49
N LYS A 71 -10.26 7.20 -12.41
CA LYS A 71 -9.42 8.39 -12.24
C LYS A 71 -7.94 8.10 -11.99
N LEU A 72 -7.34 7.22 -12.80
CA LEU A 72 -5.89 7.07 -12.79
C LEU A 72 -5.22 8.43 -13.07
N LEU A 73 -4.37 8.88 -12.15
CA LEU A 73 -3.57 10.08 -12.31
C LEU A 73 -2.25 9.78 -13.01
N GLY A 74 -1.66 8.63 -12.72
CA GLY A 74 -0.41 8.21 -13.32
C GLY A 74 -0.01 6.79 -12.92
N CYS A 75 0.89 6.22 -13.72
CA CYS A 75 1.50 4.92 -13.52
C CYS A 75 2.97 5.06 -13.90
N TYR A 76 3.85 4.73 -12.97
CA TYR A 76 5.29 5.04 -13.07
C TYR A 76 6.10 3.80 -12.75
N ALA A 77 7.09 3.50 -13.61
CA ALA A 77 8.16 2.59 -13.25
C ALA A 77 9.08 3.29 -12.24
N VAL A 78 9.46 2.61 -11.19
CA VAL A 78 10.23 3.18 -10.09
C VAL A 78 11.33 2.22 -9.63
N ASP A 79 12.31 2.73 -8.92
CA ASP A 79 13.23 1.91 -8.15
C ASP A 79 12.54 1.51 -6.83
N TYR A 80 12.30 0.21 -6.63
CA TYR A 80 11.61 -0.34 -5.47
C TYR A 80 12.27 0.04 -4.15
N SER A 81 13.58 0.25 -4.16
CA SER A 81 14.37 0.53 -2.95
C SER A 81 14.31 1.99 -2.49
N THR A 82 13.85 2.90 -3.36
CA THR A 82 13.97 4.35 -3.09
C THR A 82 12.70 5.16 -3.31
N TRP A 83 11.76 4.69 -4.13
CA TRP A 83 10.60 5.48 -4.54
C TRP A 83 9.73 5.98 -3.36
N PHE A 84 9.62 5.20 -2.29
CA PHE A 84 8.79 5.53 -1.14
C PHE A 84 9.31 6.75 -0.34
N HIS A 85 10.57 7.13 -0.52
CA HIS A 85 11.12 8.38 0.03
C HIS A 85 10.44 9.62 -0.56
N PHE A 86 9.78 9.48 -1.71
CA PHE A 86 8.97 10.56 -2.31
C PHE A 86 7.55 10.65 -1.73
N LEU A 87 7.10 9.70 -0.91
CA LEU A 87 5.74 9.72 -0.33
C LEU A 87 5.38 11.06 0.35
N PRO A 88 6.26 11.70 1.15
CA PRO A 88 5.95 13.00 1.73
C PRO A 88 5.72 14.10 0.69
N GLN A 89 6.45 14.06 -0.42
CA GLN A 89 6.32 15.02 -1.52
C GLN A 89 5.05 14.75 -2.33
N ILE A 90 4.74 13.48 -2.60
CA ILE A 90 3.54 13.04 -3.33
C ILE A 90 2.28 13.42 -2.52
N ILE A 91 2.28 13.16 -1.22
CA ILE A 91 1.14 13.39 -0.32
C ILE A 91 1.08 14.85 0.15
N LYS A 92 2.17 15.61 0.03
CA LYS A 92 2.36 17.01 0.46
C LYS A 92 2.25 17.22 1.98
N GLU A 93 2.36 16.17 2.77
CA GLU A 93 2.22 16.28 4.22
C GLU A 93 2.84 15.07 4.92
N GLU A 94 3.95 15.27 5.64
CA GLU A 94 4.66 14.21 6.37
C GLU A 94 3.89 13.70 7.60
N ASN A 95 3.19 14.61 8.27
CA ASN A 95 2.41 14.29 9.47
C ASN A 95 0.95 13.89 9.17
N LYS A 96 0.65 13.51 7.94
CA LYS A 96 -0.64 12.98 7.57
C LYS A 96 -0.77 11.52 7.94
N MET A 97 -1.85 11.18 8.63
CA MET A 97 -2.18 9.79 8.90
C MET A 97 -2.86 9.16 7.69
N VAL A 98 -2.38 7.97 7.32
CA VAL A 98 -2.85 7.18 6.18
C VAL A 98 -3.20 5.76 6.60
N TYR A 99 -3.93 5.04 5.78
CA TYR A 99 -3.96 3.59 5.82
C TYR A 99 -2.81 3.02 5.00
N PHE A 100 -2.18 1.99 5.53
CA PHE A 100 -1.16 1.21 4.85
C PHE A 100 -1.64 -0.24 4.78
N LEU A 101 -1.84 -0.73 3.57
CA LEU A 101 -2.32 -2.08 3.30
C LEU A 101 -1.20 -2.90 2.69
N ILE A 102 -0.94 -4.07 3.24
CA ILE A 102 0.02 -5.05 2.70
C ILE A 102 -0.75 -6.25 2.21
N ASP A 103 -0.52 -6.66 0.97
CA ASP A 103 -1.08 -7.89 0.43
C ASP A 103 -0.46 -9.09 1.15
N LYS A 104 -1.32 -9.96 1.68
CA LYS A 104 -0.90 -11.20 2.35
C LYS A 104 -0.58 -12.33 1.40
N SER A 105 -1.06 -12.26 0.17
CA SER A 105 -0.93 -13.37 -0.75
C SER A 105 0.47 -13.43 -1.33
N SER A 106 1.18 -14.52 -1.03
CA SER A 106 2.34 -14.93 -1.80
C SER A 106 1.95 -15.70 -3.08
N ASP A 107 0.67 -16.02 -3.25
CA ASP A 107 0.16 -16.79 -4.37
C ASP A 107 -0.68 -15.89 -5.29
N TRP A 108 -0.38 -15.93 -6.57
CA TRP A 108 -1.01 -15.19 -7.67
C TRP A 108 -2.55 -15.27 -7.73
N TYR A 109 -3.17 -16.07 -6.88
CA TYR A 109 -4.59 -16.39 -6.95
C TYR A 109 -5.43 -15.99 -5.75
N CYS A 110 -4.85 -15.44 -4.69
CA CYS A 110 -5.53 -15.28 -3.39
C CYS A 110 -5.58 -13.84 -2.86
N GLY A 111 -5.67 -12.83 -3.70
CA GLY A 111 -5.63 -11.41 -3.34
C GLY A 111 -6.82 -10.86 -2.54
N GLU A 112 -7.41 -11.66 -1.66
CA GLU A 112 -8.57 -11.23 -0.86
C GLU A 112 -8.22 -10.77 0.57
N GLU A 113 -6.97 -10.90 0.99
CA GLU A 113 -6.59 -10.61 2.36
C GLU A 113 -5.45 -9.60 2.45
N PHE A 114 -5.74 -8.46 3.07
CA PHE A 114 -4.75 -7.43 3.37
C PHE A 114 -4.52 -7.33 4.87
N TRP A 115 -3.29 -7.04 5.25
CA TRP A 115 -3.00 -6.48 6.56
C TRP A 115 -3.16 -4.97 6.50
N ILE A 116 -3.93 -4.40 7.40
CA ILE A 116 -4.21 -2.97 7.41
C ILE A 116 -3.62 -2.32 8.64
N PHE A 117 -2.78 -1.32 8.40
CA PHE A 117 -2.17 -0.48 9.42
C PHE A 117 -2.64 0.97 9.27
N GLU A 118 -2.54 1.72 10.34
CA GLU A 118 -2.56 3.18 10.34
C GLU A 118 -1.14 3.68 10.59
N SER A 119 -0.69 4.63 9.79
CA SER A 119 0.63 5.22 9.93
C SER A 119 0.62 6.70 9.59
N TYR A 120 1.48 7.47 10.25
CA TYR A 120 1.89 8.75 9.69
C TYR A 120 2.83 8.52 8.51
N VAL A 121 2.81 9.43 7.52
CA VAL A 121 3.61 9.28 6.29
C VAL A 121 5.10 9.19 6.60
N SER A 122 5.62 10.02 7.50
CA SER A 122 7.01 9.98 7.94
C SER A 122 7.43 8.63 8.54
N GLU A 123 6.54 8.01 9.31
CA GLU A 123 6.79 6.70 9.92
C GLU A 123 6.65 5.57 8.91
N LEU A 124 5.74 5.72 7.96
CA LEU A 124 5.58 4.78 6.87
C LEU A 124 6.84 4.68 6.00
N VAL A 125 7.50 5.81 5.72
CA VAL A 125 8.79 5.81 5.01
C VAL A 125 9.83 4.95 5.75
N LYS A 126 9.97 5.11 7.07
CA LYS A 126 10.88 4.29 7.88
C LYS A 126 10.50 2.80 7.87
N ALA A 127 9.19 2.52 7.94
CA ALA A 127 8.69 1.16 7.89
C ALA A 127 9.00 0.49 6.54
N LEU A 128 8.80 1.19 5.43
CA LEU A 128 9.10 0.68 4.08
C LEU A 128 10.61 0.48 3.87
N ASP A 129 11.42 1.39 4.38
CA ASP A 129 12.88 1.23 4.37
C ASP A 129 13.32 -0.03 5.12
N LEU A 130 12.78 -0.27 6.32
CA LEU A 130 13.02 -1.50 7.07
C LEU A 130 12.55 -2.74 6.30
N LEU A 131 11.34 -2.70 5.70
CA LEU A 131 10.76 -3.83 4.99
C LEU A 131 11.60 -4.22 3.77
N ASN A 132 12.16 -3.25 3.06
CA ASN A 132 13.04 -3.50 1.91
C ASN A 132 14.38 -4.12 2.29
N HIS A 133 14.82 -3.96 3.54
CA HIS A 133 16.11 -4.49 4.01
C HIS A 133 15.98 -5.75 4.88
N THR A 134 14.77 -6.25 5.08
CA THR A 134 14.54 -7.43 5.92
C THR A 134 13.91 -8.56 5.11
N ALA A 135 14.41 -9.78 5.29
CA ALA A 135 13.80 -11.01 4.75
C ALA A 135 12.45 -11.37 5.39
N PHE A 136 11.82 -10.46 6.12
CA PHE A 136 10.53 -10.72 6.77
C PHE A 136 9.38 -10.90 5.77
N LEU A 137 9.46 -10.15 4.70
CA LEU A 137 8.64 -10.31 3.51
C LEU A 137 9.61 -10.82 2.44
N ASP A 138 9.34 -11.92 1.79
CA ASP A 138 10.08 -12.28 0.58
C ASP A 138 9.97 -11.09 -0.37
N ASN A 139 11.03 -10.29 -0.44
CA ASN A 139 11.00 -8.94 -1.02
C ASN A 139 10.61 -8.92 -2.50
N ASP A 140 10.76 -10.06 -3.18
CA ASP A 140 10.45 -10.18 -4.61
C ASP A 140 8.95 -10.08 -4.95
N TRP A 141 8.05 -9.99 -3.93
CA TRP A 141 6.60 -10.10 -4.13
C TRP A 141 5.77 -9.19 -3.21
N LEU A 142 6.30 -8.05 -2.81
CA LEU A 142 5.59 -7.12 -1.94
C LEU A 142 4.68 -6.18 -2.73
N ASP A 143 3.39 -6.45 -2.70
CA ASP A 143 2.36 -5.53 -3.15
C ASP A 143 1.78 -4.80 -1.94
N TYR A 144 1.70 -3.47 -2.01
CA TYR A 144 1.12 -2.67 -0.94
C TYR A 144 0.45 -1.39 -1.42
N TYR A 145 -0.36 -0.82 -0.55
CA TYR A 145 -1.16 0.36 -0.86
C TYR A 145 -1.11 1.37 0.26
N VAL A 146 -1.01 2.64 -0.11
CA VAL A 146 -1.14 3.78 0.79
C VAL A 146 -2.42 4.52 0.44
N VAL A 147 -3.31 4.67 1.42
CA VAL A 147 -4.66 5.19 1.19
C VAL A 147 -4.95 6.35 2.13
N SER A 148 -5.49 7.43 1.59
CA SER A 148 -5.98 8.55 2.39
C SER A 148 -7.04 8.08 3.41
N LYS A 149 -6.95 8.52 4.67
CA LYS A 149 -7.99 8.28 5.69
C LYS A 149 -9.38 8.79 5.28
N LYS A 150 -9.43 9.77 4.37
CA LYS A 150 -10.67 10.29 3.78
C LYS A 150 -11.01 9.64 2.44
N TYR A 151 -10.25 8.62 2.03
CA TYR A 151 -10.40 7.95 0.74
C TYR A 151 -10.38 8.89 -0.47
N GLN A 152 -9.58 9.95 -0.43
CA GLN A 152 -9.45 10.92 -1.52
C GLN A 152 -8.51 10.43 -2.63
N TRP A 153 -7.53 9.62 -2.25
CA TRP A 153 -6.55 9.03 -3.15
C TRP A 153 -6.04 7.69 -2.60
N ILE A 154 -5.48 6.90 -3.52
CA ILE A 154 -4.75 5.67 -3.26
C ILE A 154 -3.47 5.66 -4.10
N ILE A 155 -2.39 5.20 -3.51
CA ILE A 155 -1.12 4.91 -4.15
C ILE A 155 -0.89 3.43 -3.99
N GLY A 156 -0.70 2.70 -5.08
CA GLY A 156 -0.39 1.28 -5.07
C GLY A 156 1.01 1.05 -5.62
N PHE A 157 1.76 0.18 -4.97
CA PHE A 157 3.03 -0.36 -5.46
C PHE A 157 2.89 -1.87 -5.65
N ASN A 158 3.48 -2.39 -6.70
CA ASN A 158 3.49 -3.81 -6.98
C ASN A 158 4.90 -4.35 -7.23
N HIS A 159 5.03 -5.67 -7.16
CA HIS A 159 6.28 -6.41 -7.38
C HIS A 159 6.88 -6.31 -8.80
N HIS A 160 6.27 -5.56 -9.70
CA HIS A 160 6.84 -5.19 -11.00
C HIS A 160 7.47 -3.79 -10.99
N ASP A 161 7.74 -3.25 -9.81
CA ASP A 161 8.29 -1.91 -9.62
C ASP A 161 7.42 -0.80 -10.25
N ILE A 162 6.11 -0.98 -10.17
CA ILE A 162 5.14 -0.02 -10.69
C ILE A 162 4.39 0.66 -9.55
N VAL A 163 4.44 1.99 -9.52
CA VAL A 163 3.59 2.84 -8.68
C VAL A 163 2.41 3.35 -9.48
N SER A 164 1.21 3.13 -8.98
CA SER A 164 -0.04 3.64 -9.55
C SER A 164 -0.68 4.64 -8.59
N CYS A 165 -1.02 5.82 -9.08
CA CYS A 165 -1.62 6.91 -8.29
C CYS A 165 -3.02 7.23 -8.80
N ILE A 166 -4.02 7.22 -7.91
CA ILE A 166 -5.42 7.40 -8.26
C ILE A 166 -6.10 8.32 -7.25
N GLY A 167 -7.02 9.16 -7.73
CA GLY A 167 -7.79 10.07 -6.89
C GLY A 167 -7.40 11.52 -7.08
N GLU A 168 -7.40 12.33 -6.01
CA GLU A 168 -7.22 13.77 -6.06
C GLU A 168 -6.22 14.25 -4.99
N GLY A 169 -5.51 15.34 -5.28
CA GLY A 169 -4.66 16.02 -4.29
C GLY A 169 -3.25 15.46 -4.14
N LEU A 170 -2.83 14.49 -4.96
CA LEU A 170 -1.45 14.01 -5.03
C LEU A 170 -0.59 14.95 -5.89
N ASN A 171 0.66 15.09 -5.51
CA ASN A 171 1.68 15.77 -6.31
C ASN A 171 2.56 14.74 -7.01
N LEU A 172 2.50 14.69 -8.34
CA LEU A 172 3.22 13.68 -9.13
C LEU A 172 4.45 14.26 -9.84
N ASP A 173 4.84 15.50 -9.53
CA ASP A 173 5.97 16.16 -10.19
C ASP A 173 7.31 15.47 -9.92
N CYS A 174 7.44 14.77 -8.79
CA CYS A 174 8.63 13.98 -8.49
C CYS A 174 8.89 12.84 -9.50
N PHE A 175 7.87 12.34 -10.19
CA PHE A 175 8.00 11.30 -11.20
C PHE A 175 8.32 11.83 -12.61
N LYS A 176 8.23 13.14 -12.85
CA LYS A 176 8.48 13.74 -14.17
C LYS A 176 9.96 13.97 -14.45
N ASN A 177 10.78 13.90 -13.41
CA ASN A 177 12.20 14.22 -13.45
C ASN A 177 13.11 12.98 -13.24
N GLN A 178 12.54 11.79 -13.36
CA GLN A 178 13.28 10.52 -13.28
C GLN A 178 13.58 9.93 -14.65
#